data_7ce04bca7bf95b1f9144cc1d6d908455
#
_entry.id   7ce04bca7bf95b1f9144cc1d6d908455
#
_cell.length_a   1.000
_cell.length_b   1.000
_cell.length_c   1.000
_cell.angle_alpha   90.00
_cell.angle_beta   90.00
_cell.angle_gamma   90.00
#
_symmetry.space_group_name_H-M   'P 1'
#
loop_
_entity.id
_entity.type
_entity.pdbx_description
1 polymer ?
#
loop_
_entity_poly.entity_id
_entity_poly.type
_entity_poly.pdbx_seq_one_letter_code
_entity_poly.pdbx_strand_id
1 'polypeptide(L)'
;MLLQIEHLHKTFGALAATDNLSLQIHHGELHALIGPNGAGKTTLISLLSGSLQPDSGLIQFDGRNLLQVPEAIRPRLGLVRSFQITSIFPEFSALENVTLVLQSQQGHSFRFWKVARNDFELRSKAKEYLKQVGLDQKSEIPAYALAHGQQRQLELAMALAL
;
A
#
# COMPACT_ATOMS: atom_id res chain seq x y z
N MET A 1 -8.64 17.96 -2.89
CA MET A 1 -8.02 17.48 -1.65
C MET A 1 -7.98 15.96 -1.72
N LEU A 2 -6.81 15.33 -1.57
CA LEU A 2 -6.69 13.87 -1.54
C LEU A 2 -6.78 13.35 -0.10
N LEU A 3 -5.99 13.91 0.81
CA LEU A 3 -5.99 13.53 2.23
C LEU A 3 -6.18 14.77 3.09
N GLN A 4 -7.07 14.68 4.07
CA GLN A 4 -7.31 15.72 5.06
C GLN A 4 -7.34 15.08 6.46
N ILE A 5 -6.54 15.61 7.35
CA ILE A 5 -6.45 15.20 8.74
C ILE A 5 -6.78 16.45 9.57
N GLU A 6 -7.65 16.32 10.56
CA GLU A 6 -8.05 17.41 11.44
C GLU A 6 -8.00 16.97 12.89
N HIS A 7 -7.26 17.73 13.70
CA HIS A 7 -7.16 17.59 15.14
C HIS A 7 -6.90 16.15 15.60
N LEU A 8 -6.02 15.42 14.88
CA LEU A 8 -5.77 14.00 15.13
C LEU A 8 -4.98 13.83 16.44
N HIS A 9 -5.53 13.03 17.34
CA HIS A 9 -4.92 12.66 18.60
C HIS A 9 -4.70 11.16 18.70
N LYS A 10 -3.53 10.76 19.24
CA LYS A 10 -3.22 9.38 19.63
C LYS A 10 -2.25 9.36 20.79
N THR A 11 -2.65 8.68 21.86
CA THR A 11 -1.83 8.48 23.06
C THR A 11 -1.56 7.01 23.30
N PHE A 12 -0.43 6.70 23.92
CA PHE A 12 -0.07 5.39 24.46
C PHE A 12 0.29 5.58 25.94
N GLY A 13 -0.69 5.35 26.82
CA GLY A 13 -0.58 5.71 28.22
C GLY A 13 -0.35 7.23 28.39
N ALA A 14 0.74 7.62 29.01
CA ALA A 14 1.09 9.05 29.20
C ALA A 14 1.81 9.68 27.97
N LEU A 15 2.15 8.90 26.95
CA LEU A 15 2.88 9.39 25.77
C LEU A 15 1.90 9.82 24.67
N ALA A 16 1.85 11.09 24.32
CA ALA A 16 1.17 11.57 23.14
C ALA A 16 2.03 11.31 21.91
N ALA A 17 1.59 10.40 21.03
CA ALA A 17 2.29 10.06 19.79
C ALA A 17 1.87 10.97 18.63
N THR A 18 0.60 11.43 18.60
CA THR A 18 0.13 12.56 17.80
C THR A 18 -0.70 13.47 18.69
N ASP A 19 -0.43 14.76 18.64
CA ASP A 19 -1.09 15.75 19.46
C ASP A 19 -1.62 16.88 18.56
N ASN A 20 -2.93 16.92 18.39
CA ASN A 20 -3.64 17.94 17.61
C ASN A 20 -3.09 18.10 16.17
N LEU A 21 -2.73 16.98 15.53
CA LEU A 21 -2.15 16.99 14.19
C LEU A 21 -3.21 17.32 13.14
N SER A 22 -2.96 18.35 12.36
CA SER A 22 -3.76 18.69 11.18
C SER A 22 -2.84 18.76 9.95
N LEU A 23 -3.27 18.15 8.83
CA LEU A 23 -2.48 18.02 7.61
C LEU A 23 -3.42 17.94 6.41
N GLN A 24 -3.01 18.56 5.30
CA GLN A 24 -3.72 18.46 4.03
C GLN A 24 -2.74 18.07 2.92
N ILE A 25 -3.13 17.13 2.07
CA ILE A 25 -2.37 16.70 0.90
C ILE A 25 -3.28 16.76 -0.32
N HIS A 26 -2.82 17.40 -1.40
CA HIS A 26 -3.56 17.48 -2.65
C HIS A 26 -3.19 16.34 -3.60
N HIS A 27 -4.01 16.14 -4.63
CA HIS A 27 -3.68 15.19 -5.69
C HIS A 27 -2.39 15.61 -6.40
N GLY A 28 -1.52 14.63 -6.67
CA GLY A 28 -0.24 14.86 -7.35
C GLY A 28 0.87 15.41 -6.46
N GLU A 29 0.62 15.63 -5.17
CA GLU A 29 1.68 16.05 -4.23
C GLU A 29 2.60 14.89 -3.83
N LEU A 30 3.90 15.19 -3.75
CA LEU A 30 4.87 14.42 -3.01
C LEU A 30 5.08 15.06 -1.64
N HIS A 31 4.62 14.41 -0.58
CA HIS A 31 4.69 14.93 0.77
C HIS A 31 5.68 14.14 1.62
N ALA A 32 6.66 14.82 2.23
CA ALA A 32 7.67 14.22 3.08
C ALA A 32 7.35 14.42 4.56
N LEU A 33 7.31 13.33 5.34
CA LEU A 33 7.17 13.36 6.78
C LEU A 33 8.54 13.15 7.43
N ILE A 34 9.12 14.21 7.98
CA ILE A 34 10.48 14.23 8.51
C ILE A 34 10.43 14.48 10.02
N GLY A 35 11.34 13.88 10.77
CA GLY A 35 11.48 14.05 12.21
C GLY A 35 12.35 12.96 12.85
N PRO A 36 12.78 13.13 14.10
CA PRO A 36 13.60 12.16 14.83
C PRO A 36 12.85 10.84 15.08
N ASN A 37 13.58 9.84 15.55
CA ASN A 37 12.96 8.60 16.02
C ASN A 37 12.06 8.90 17.23
N GLY A 38 10.89 8.28 17.26
CA GLY A 38 9.88 8.54 18.30
C GLY A 38 8.96 9.75 18.03
N ALA A 39 9.15 10.52 16.96
CA ALA A 39 8.30 11.69 16.62
C ALA A 39 6.90 11.33 16.09
N GLY A 40 6.41 10.11 16.28
CA GLY A 40 5.06 9.72 15.88
C GLY A 40 4.86 9.40 14.38
N LYS A 41 5.92 9.44 13.54
CA LYS A 41 5.80 9.17 12.09
C LYS A 41 5.17 7.83 11.77
N THR A 42 5.65 6.76 12.39
CA THR A 42 5.11 5.40 12.21
C THR A 42 3.68 5.30 12.75
N THR A 43 3.38 6.00 13.84
CA THR A 43 2.02 6.08 14.41
C THR A 43 1.07 6.71 13.40
N LEU A 44 1.43 7.85 12.80
CA LEU A 44 0.61 8.51 11.78
C LEU A 44 0.34 7.57 10.58
N ILE A 45 1.39 6.91 10.05
CA ILE A 45 1.23 5.94 8.96
C ILE A 45 0.30 4.78 9.37
N SER A 46 0.39 4.30 10.62
CA SER A 46 -0.48 3.24 11.13
C SER A 46 -1.94 3.69 11.30
N LEU A 47 -2.17 4.94 11.69
CA LEU A 47 -3.51 5.56 11.73
C LEU A 47 -4.11 5.68 10.32
N LEU A 48 -3.31 6.11 9.34
CA LEU A 48 -3.72 6.22 7.95
C LEU A 48 -4.00 4.84 7.32
N SER A 49 -3.14 3.85 7.56
CA SER A 49 -3.36 2.50 7.04
C SER A 49 -4.53 1.77 7.72
N GLY A 50 -4.93 2.17 8.93
CA GLY A 50 -6.03 1.56 9.69
C GLY A 50 -5.60 0.45 10.64
N SER A 51 -4.31 0.13 10.70
CA SER A 51 -3.76 -0.81 11.67
C SER A 51 -3.80 -0.27 13.11
N LEU A 52 -4.06 1.04 13.27
CA LEU A 52 -4.27 1.73 14.54
C LEU A 52 -5.47 2.66 14.41
N GLN A 53 -6.24 2.81 15.50
CA GLN A 53 -7.32 3.78 15.59
C GLN A 53 -6.87 5.02 16.39
N PRO A 54 -7.24 6.23 15.96
CA PRO A 54 -6.99 7.43 16.74
C PRO A 54 -7.90 7.49 17.97
N ASP A 55 -7.52 8.27 18.96
CA ASP A 55 -8.35 8.55 20.15
C ASP A 55 -9.40 9.62 19.84
N SER A 56 -9.04 10.59 18.98
CA SER A 56 -9.95 11.61 18.45
C SER A 56 -9.42 12.24 17.18
N GLY A 57 -10.23 13.06 16.52
CA GLY A 57 -9.91 13.74 15.26
C GLY A 57 -10.60 13.12 14.06
N LEU A 58 -10.27 13.60 12.87
CA LEU A 58 -10.86 13.19 11.61
C LEU A 58 -9.76 12.85 10.60
N ILE A 59 -9.98 11.79 9.84
CA ILE A 59 -9.15 11.44 8.67
C ILE A 59 -10.07 11.24 7.49
N GLN A 60 -9.94 12.07 6.46
CA GLN A 60 -10.66 11.93 5.20
C GLN A 60 -9.69 11.63 4.06
N PHE A 61 -10.05 10.68 3.21
CA PHE A 61 -9.32 10.35 2.00
C PHE A 61 -10.29 10.36 0.82
N ASP A 62 -10.02 11.21 -0.15
CA ASP A 62 -10.88 11.46 -1.31
C ASP A 62 -12.36 11.67 -0.90
N GLY A 63 -12.58 12.52 0.11
CA GLY A 63 -13.89 12.85 0.68
C GLY A 63 -14.53 11.78 1.57
N ARG A 64 -13.89 10.62 1.78
CA ARG A 64 -14.40 9.51 2.60
C ARG A 64 -13.76 9.52 3.97
N ASN A 65 -14.57 9.37 5.02
CA ASN A 65 -14.07 9.22 6.39
C ASN A 65 -13.41 7.84 6.56
N LEU A 66 -12.07 7.81 6.70
CA LEU A 66 -11.29 6.59 6.86
C LEU A 66 -11.53 5.86 8.19
N LEU A 67 -12.03 6.54 9.22
CA LEU A 67 -12.31 5.91 10.51
C LEU A 67 -13.42 4.85 10.43
N GLN A 68 -14.26 4.96 9.40
CA GLN A 68 -15.34 4.02 9.11
C GLN A 68 -14.93 2.94 8.10
N VAL A 69 -13.72 3.02 7.54
CA VAL A 69 -13.24 2.10 6.51
C VAL A 69 -12.28 1.08 7.13
N PRO A 70 -12.60 -0.23 7.09
CA PRO A 70 -11.70 -1.28 7.55
C PRO A 70 -10.34 -1.23 6.84
N GLU A 71 -9.27 -1.61 7.54
CA GLU A 71 -7.90 -1.64 7.00
C GLU A 71 -7.81 -2.38 5.66
N ALA A 72 -8.41 -3.56 5.56
CA ALA A 72 -8.39 -4.40 4.35
C ALA A 72 -9.07 -3.77 3.11
N ILE A 73 -9.88 -2.72 3.31
CA ILE A 73 -10.58 -2.02 2.23
C ILE A 73 -9.82 -0.78 1.75
N ARG A 74 -8.98 -0.18 2.60
CA ARG A 74 -8.25 1.06 2.26
C ARG A 74 -7.38 0.95 1.00
N PRO A 75 -6.69 -0.18 0.73
CA PRO A 75 -5.95 -0.33 -0.53
C PRO A 75 -6.85 -0.25 -1.78
N ARG A 76 -8.08 -0.75 -1.71
CA ARG A 76 -9.05 -0.65 -2.82
C ARG A 76 -9.52 0.78 -3.09
N LEU A 77 -9.33 1.69 -2.14
CA LEU A 77 -9.58 3.12 -2.31
C LEU A 77 -8.36 3.86 -2.88
N GLY A 78 -7.24 3.17 -3.10
CA GLY A 78 -6.00 3.76 -3.57
C GLY A 78 -5.05 4.20 -2.43
N LEU A 79 -5.37 3.92 -1.17
CA LEU A 79 -4.48 4.20 -0.03
C LEU A 79 -3.65 2.97 0.30
N VAL A 80 -2.47 2.88 -0.26
CA VAL A 80 -1.56 1.73 -0.11
C VAL A 80 -0.40 2.10 0.80
N ARG A 81 -0.01 1.16 1.67
CA ARG A 81 1.19 1.26 2.51
C ARG A 81 2.23 0.25 2.03
N SER A 82 3.44 0.72 1.72
CA SER A 82 4.60 -0.15 1.60
C SER A 82 5.18 -0.45 2.98
N PHE A 83 5.63 -1.69 3.21
CA PHE A 83 6.23 -2.11 4.47
C PHE A 83 7.75 -2.01 4.40
N GLN A 84 8.43 -1.87 5.55
CA GLN A 84 9.88 -1.96 5.64
C GLN A 84 10.41 -3.37 5.36
N ILE A 85 9.59 -4.39 5.68
CA ILE A 85 9.87 -5.80 5.36
C ILE A 85 9.12 -6.12 4.08
N THR A 86 9.79 -6.73 3.12
CA THR A 86 9.23 -7.09 1.82
C THR A 86 8.01 -8.00 1.98
N SER A 87 6.86 -7.54 1.48
CA SER A 87 5.60 -8.31 1.51
C SER A 87 5.35 -8.98 0.16
N ILE A 88 6.39 -9.64 -0.37
CA ILE A 88 6.37 -10.41 -1.61
C ILE A 88 6.20 -11.90 -1.32
N PHE A 89 5.67 -12.65 -2.26
CA PHE A 89 5.66 -14.10 -2.24
C PHE A 89 6.99 -14.60 -2.86
N PRO A 90 7.93 -15.10 -2.04
CA PRO A 90 9.31 -15.34 -2.49
C PRO A 90 9.40 -16.36 -3.62
N GLU A 91 8.59 -17.43 -3.55
CA GLU A 91 8.59 -18.52 -4.51
C GLU A 91 7.87 -18.17 -5.83
N PHE A 92 7.09 -17.10 -5.86
CA PHE A 92 6.42 -16.63 -7.07
C PHE A 92 7.35 -15.75 -7.88
N SER A 93 7.22 -15.82 -9.21
CA SER A 93 7.92 -14.87 -10.09
C SER A 93 7.44 -13.42 -9.82
N ALA A 94 8.22 -12.44 -10.28
CA ALA A 94 7.81 -11.05 -10.21
C ALA A 94 6.44 -10.82 -10.87
N LEU A 95 6.22 -11.47 -12.03
CA LEU A 95 4.96 -11.39 -12.75
C LEU A 95 3.80 -12.03 -11.98
N GLU A 96 4.02 -13.19 -11.36
CA GLU A 96 2.98 -13.86 -10.55
C GLU A 96 2.60 -13.03 -9.32
N ASN A 97 3.57 -12.37 -8.66
CA ASN A 97 3.31 -11.46 -7.54
C ASN A 97 2.35 -10.32 -7.93
N VAL A 98 2.64 -9.62 -9.03
CA VAL A 98 1.80 -8.51 -9.51
C VAL A 98 0.45 -9.02 -10.02
N THR A 99 0.43 -10.17 -10.72
CA THR A 99 -0.81 -10.78 -11.21
C THR A 99 -1.76 -11.14 -10.06
N LEU A 100 -1.23 -11.64 -8.94
CA LEU A 100 -2.02 -11.97 -7.75
C LEU A 100 -2.69 -10.72 -7.15
N VAL A 101 -1.99 -9.60 -7.12
CA VAL A 101 -2.54 -8.31 -6.67
C VAL A 101 -3.70 -7.87 -7.56
N LEU A 102 -3.52 -7.87 -8.88
CA LEU A 102 -4.57 -7.53 -9.84
C LEU A 102 -5.79 -8.44 -9.71
N GLN A 103 -5.58 -9.74 -9.49
CA GLN A 103 -6.65 -10.70 -9.27
C GLN A 103 -7.46 -10.39 -8.01
N SER A 104 -6.79 -9.95 -6.94
CA SER A 104 -7.44 -9.61 -5.67
C SER A 104 -8.40 -8.43 -5.81
N GLN A 105 -8.12 -7.49 -6.71
CA GLN A 105 -8.98 -6.34 -6.98
C GLN A 105 -10.27 -6.70 -7.70
N GLN A 106 -10.24 -7.71 -8.57
CA GLN A 106 -11.41 -8.13 -9.33
C GLN A 106 -12.48 -8.86 -8.48
N GLY A 107 -12.24 -9.03 -7.17
CA GLY A 107 -13.19 -9.68 -6.25
C GLY A 107 -13.39 -11.18 -6.53
N HIS A 108 -12.62 -11.76 -7.44
CA HIS A 108 -12.77 -13.14 -7.90
C HIS A 108 -11.74 -14.08 -7.26
N SER A 109 -11.39 -13.88 -6.01
CA SER A 109 -10.42 -14.70 -5.27
C SER A 109 -10.75 -16.20 -5.23
N PHE A 110 -11.97 -16.60 -5.63
CA PHE A 110 -12.49 -17.97 -5.57
C PHE A 110 -12.88 -18.57 -6.94
N ARG A 111 -12.41 -18.03 -8.06
CA ARG A 111 -12.58 -18.72 -9.34
C ARG A 111 -11.58 -19.87 -9.47
N PHE A 112 -11.85 -21.00 -8.81
CA PHE A 112 -11.05 -22.23 -8.85
C PHE A 112 -10.92 -22.85 -10.26
N TRP A 113 -11.73 -22.41 -11.23
CA TRP A 113 -11.81 -22.98 -12.57
C TRP A 113 -10.88 -22.32 -13.62
N LYS A 114 -10.36 -21.11 -13.34
CA LYS A 114 -9.31 -20.51 -14.19
C LYS A 114 -8.04 -20.36 -13.36
N VAL A 115 -7.03 -21.12 -13.73
CA VAL A 115 -5.68 -20.95 -13.20
C VAL A 115 -5.24 -19.52 -13.56
N ALA A 116 -4.94 -18.68 -12.56
CA ALA A 116 -4.50 -17.29 -12.76
C ALA A 116 -3.28 -17.18 -13.71
N ARG A 117 -2.50 -18.25 -13.81
CA ARG A 117 -1.39 -18.42 -14.77
C ARG A 117 -1.81 -18.30 -16.24
N ASN A 118 -3.08 -18.58 -16.57
CA ASN A 118 -3.59 -18.58 -17.94
C ASN A 118 -4.43 -17.34 -18.28
N ASP A 119 -4.55 -16.38 -17.37
CA ASP A 119 -5.24 -15.12 -17.66
C ASP A 119 -4.29 -14.16 -18.38
N PHE A 120 -4.36 -14.18 -19.71
CA PHE A 120 -3.49 -13.37 -20.56
C PHE A 120 -3.67 -11.86 -20.31
N GLU A 121 -4.88 -11.42 -20.03
CA GLU A 121 -5.17 -9.99 -19.77
C GLU A 121 -4.51 -9.52 -18.49
N LEU A 122 -4.66 -10.27 -17.38
CA LEU A 122 -4.03 -9.95 -16.11
C LEU A 122 -2.50 -9.97 -16.21
N ARG A 123 -1.93 -10.96 -16.90
CA ARG A 123 -0.48 -11.04 -17.11
C ARG A 123 0.04 -9.88 -17.97
N SER A 124 -0.72 -9.45 -18.98
CA SER A 124 -0.35 -8.28 -19.79
C SER A 124 -0.30 -7.01 -18.94
N LYS A 125 -1.34 -6.75 -18.16
CA LYS A 125 -1.38 -5.61 -17.23
C LYS A 125 -0.24 -5.67 -16.20
N ALA A 126 0.01 -6.85 -15.63
CA ALA A 126 1.11 -7.04 -14.67
C ALA A 126 2.48 -6.71 -15.29
N LYS A 127 2.72 -7.07 -16.56
CA LYS A 127 3.94 -6.70 -17.29
C LYS A 127 4.09 -5.19 -17.47
N GLU A 128 2.99 -4.47 -17.67
CA GLU A 128 3.02 -3.00 -17.76
C GLU A 128 3.49 -2.37 -16.44
N TYR A 129 2.98 -2.83 -15.30
CA TYR A 129 3.46 -2.35 -14.00
C TYR A 129 4.92 -2.71 -13.73
N LEU A 130 5.35 -3.92 -14.08
CA LEU A 130 6.76 -4.31 -13.98
C LEU A 130 7.67 -3.44 -14.86
N LYS A 131 7.22 -3.09 -16.06
CA LYS A 131 7.93 -2.18 -16.96
C LYS A 131 8.07 -0.77 -16.37
N GLN A 132 7.05 -0.25 -15.69
CA GLN A 132 7.10 1.07 -15.04
C GLN A 132 8.19 1.14 -13.96
N VAL A 133 8.52 0.03 -13.33
CA VAL A 133 9.54 -0.04 -12.29
C VAL A 133 10.88 -0.64 -12.79
N GLY A 134 11.02 -0.92 -14.09
CA GLY A 134 12.25 -1.44 -14.70
C GLY A 134 12.52 -2.93 -14.43
N LEU A 135 11.47 -3.73 -14.20
CA LEU A 135 11.56 -5.18 -13.96
C LEU A 135 11.02 -6.05 -15.12
N ASP A 136 10.74 -5.46 -16.28
CA ASP A 136 10.16 -6.16 -17.43
C ASP A 136 10.98 -7.38 -17.87
N GLN A 137 12.31 -7.25 -17.95
CA GLN A 137 13.21 -8.35 -18.35
C GLN A 137 13.37 -9.42 -17.26
N LYS A 138 12.93 -9.16 -16.04
CA LYS A 138 13.01 -10.07 -14.89
C LYS A 138 11.65 -10.57 -14.43
N SER A 139 10.63 -10.42 -15.28
CA SER A 139 9.25 -10.76 -14.94
C SER A 139 9.05 -12.21 -14.53
N GLU A 140 9.77 -13.15 -15.11
CA GLU A 140 9.64 -14.59 -14.83
C GLU A 140 10.62 -15.09 -13.73
N ILE A 141 11.47 -14.20 -13.19
CA ILE A 141 12.41 -14.57 -12.12
C ILE A 141 11.65 -14.68 -10.79
N PRO A 142 11.87 -15.75 -10.01
CA PRO A 142 11.32 -15.85 -8.65
C PRO A 142 11.78 -14.69 -7.77
N ALA A 143 10.87 -14.18 -6.93
CA ALA A 143 11.12 -12.96 -6.17
C ALA A 143 12.30 -13.10 -5.18
N TYR A 144 12.54 -14.30 -4.64
CA TYR A 144 13.71 -14.56 -3.78
C TYR A 144 15.05 -14.41 -4.51
N ALA A 145 15.08 -14.63 -5.85
CA ALA A 145 16.30 -14.51 -6.66
C ALA A 145 16.58 -13.07 -7.14
N LEU A 146 15.68 -12.15 -6.89
CA LEU A 146 15.86 -10.73 -7.16
C LEU A 146 16.80 -10.09 -6.12
N ALA A 147 17.67 -9.17 -6.56
CA ALA A 147 18.45 -8.36 -5.64
C ALA A 147 17.52 -7.51 -4.74
N HIS A 148 17.97 -7.14 -3.54
CA HIS A 148 17.14 -6.42 -2.56
C HIS A 148 16.49 -5.14 -3.13
N GLY A 149 17.24 -4.34 -3.92
CA GLY A 149 16.68 -3.17 -4.60
C GLY A 149 15.57 -3.53 -5.60
N GLN A 150 15.68 -4.68 -6.29
CA GLN A 150 14.68 -5.17 -7.24
C GLN A 150 13.44 -5.71 -6.53
N GLN A 151 13.60 -6.30 -5.34
CA GLN A 151 12.46 -6.67 -4.49
C GLN A 151 11.67 -5.42 -4.08
N ARG A 152 12.33 -4.29 -3.79
CA ARG A 152 11.66 -3.02 -3.53
C ARG A 152 10.95 -2.45 -4.77
N GLN A 153 11.55 -2.60 -5.95
CA GLN A 153 10.86 -2.26 -7.20
C GLN A 153 9.63 -3.13 -7.42
N LEU A 154 9.70 -4.43 -7.11
CA LEU A 154 8.56 -5.33 -7.18
C LEU A 154 7.43 -4.92 -6.23
N GLU A 155 7.74 -4.56 -4.98
CA GLU A 155 6.75 -4.03 -4.04
C GLU A 155 6.07 -2.76 -4.58
N LEU A 156 6.85 -1.88 -5.21
CA LEU A 156 6.29 -0.68 -5.84
C LEU A 156 5.35 -1.05 -7.01
N ALA A 157 5.73 -2.01 -7.85
CA ALA A 157 4.85 -2.50 -8.92
C ALA A 157 3.55 -3.09 -8.37
N MET A 158 3.63 -3.87 -7.28
CA MET A 158 2.45 -4.41 -6.59
C MET A 158 1.56 -3.31 -6.01
N ALA A 159 2.17 -2.26 -5.43
CA ALA A 159 1.43 -1.11 -4.90
C ALA A 159 0.74 -0.30 -6.01
N LEU A 160 1.39 -0.12 -7.16
CA LEU A 160 0.80 0.56 -8.33
C LEU A 160 -0.33 -0.26 -8.98
N ALA A 161 -0.32 -1.58 -8.79
CA ALA A 161 -1.33 -2.50 -9.31
C ALA A 161 -2.59 -2.60 -8.41
N LEU A 162 -2.56 -2.03 -7.20
CA LEU A 162 -3.70 -1.91 -6.27
C LEU A 162 -4.57 -0.71 -6.61
#